data_efd9e13309cee63bb06b0ba630042a46
#
_entry.id   efd9e13309cee63bb06b0ba630042a46
#
_cell.length_a   1.000
_cell.length_b   1.000
_cell.length_c   1.000
_cell.angle_alpha   90.00
_cell.angle_beta   90.00
_cell.angle_gamma   90.00
#
_symmetry.space_group_name_H-M   'P 1'
#
loop_
_entity.id
_entity.type
_entity.pdbx_description
1 polymer ?
#
loop_
_entity_poly.entity_id
_entity_poly.type
_entity_poly.pdbx_seq_one_letter_code
_entity_poly.pdbx_strand_id
1 'polypeptide(L)'
;MKHSFAFAMIALCLSACATDSSNPNPVIDITGGKVQGIFSETPGVVVYKGIPYAAPPIGELRWKAPQPVVPWDTVLIADHFGPISFQPPHVAGSDSVVINQYGDVDYVKEFFSEGDPEMSEDCLYLNIWKPAEAKKGDMLPVALWIHGGAFIAGFGYEKEFDGDAYAKRGVILVTINYRLGAFGFLAHPELSAENADHLSGNYGMLDQIKALDWTRENIANFGGDPDNITVFGQSAGAMSVRNLLCSPLTKGKIAKAIIQSGGAISPDGNDGMEAASLAQYEQLGKTLMGDLSLDKMRSMSYQELQEVIGHYAAANNMPFLMLQPNVDGKVLEGGLAACIDKDFVPHIPIMMGSTLDDMAFTRMGEPYAYLASRLREKGKAPYVYEFRRRLPGNGSGAFHSSELWYVFGTTKRCWRPLGEADEALSRRMVDYWSNFMKQGDPNGPGLPEWKACTNGLDDVMQLDVE
;
A
#
# COMPACT_ATOMS: atom_id res chain seq x y z
N MET A 1 25.36 -58.03 56.51
CA MET A 1 24.25 -57.22 55.96
C MET A 1 24.85 -56.17 55.07
N LYS A 2 24.75 -56.36 53.74
CA LYS A 2 25.30 -55.45 52.73
C LYS A 2 24.14 -54.65 52.15
N HIS A 3 24.18 -53.34 52.29
CA HIS A 3 23.21 -52.44 51.64
C HIS A 3 23.84 -51.86 50.36
N SER A 4 23.27 -52.27 49.20
CA SER A 4 23.58 -51.69 47.92
C SER A 4 22.68 -50.49 47.68
N PHE A 5 23.28 -49.30 47.47
CA PHE A 5 22.56 -48.11 47.00
C PHE A 5 22.64 -48.11 45.46
N ALA A 6 21.50 -48.16 44.80
CA ALA A 6 21.39 -47.98 43.36
C ALA A 6 21.23 -46.45 43.08
N PHE A 7 22.16 -45.87 42.35
CA PHE A 7 22.01 -44.51 41.78
C PHE A 7 21.23 -44.61 40.49
N ALA A 8 20.07 -43.99 40.46
CA ALA A 8 19.31 -43.80 39.24
C ALA A 8 19.83 -42.53 38.53
N MET A 9 20.47 -42.68 37.39
CA MET A 9 20.86 -41.60 36.48
C MET A 9 19.62 -41.18 35.68
N ILE A 10 19.10 -40.00 35.95
CA ILE A 10 18.07 -39.33 35.10
C ILE A 10 18.82 -38.70 33.95
N ALA A 11 18.71 -39.27 32.75
CA ALA A 11 19.15 -38.67 31.51
C ALA A 11 18.15 -37.55 31.09
N LEU A 12 18.51 -36.32 31.24
CA LEU A 12 17.80 -35.18 30.65
C LEU A 12 18.06 -35.21 29.12
N CYS A 13 17.08 -35.66 28.35
CA CYS A 13 17.08 -35.42 26.91
C CYS A 13 16.81 -33.95 26.63
N LEU A 14 17.85 -33.19 26.42
CA LEU A 14 17.80 -31.89 25.75
C LEU A 14 17.48 -32.16 24.27
N SER A 15 16.22 -32.08 23.90
CA SER A 15 15.82 -31.95 22.48
C SER A 15 16.30 -30.59 22.00
N ALA A 16 17.52 -30.57 21.45
CA ALA A 16 17.93 -29.46 20.60
C ALA A 16 17.00 -29.48 19.37
N CYS A 17 16.15 -28.48 19.20
CA CYS A 17 15.57 -28.17 17.91
C CYS A 17 16.73 -27.89 16.95
N ALA A 18 17.17 -28.92 16.25
CA ALA A 18 18.02 -28.75 15.07
C ALA A 18 17.13 -28.01 14.05
N THR A 19 17.47 -26.77 13.75
CA THR A 19 16.99 -26.13 12.52
C THR A 19 17.49 -26.98 11.37
N ASP A 20 16.55 -27.61 10.67
CA ASP A 20 16.83 -28.45 9.50
C ASP A 20 17.38 -27.55 8.39
N SER A 21 18.71 -27.39 8.35
CA SER A 21 19.45 -26.59 7.37
C SER A 21 19.51 -27.24 5.98
N SER A 22 18.70 -28.29 5.75
CA SER A 22 18.69 -29.07 4.51
C SER A 22 17.63 -28.65 3.51
N ASN A 23 16.74 -27.66 3.84
CA ASN A 23 15.75 -27.20 2.87
C ASN A 23 16.33 -25.98 2.12
N PRO A 24 16.69 -26.12 0.83
CA PRO A 24 17.24 -24.98 0.08
C PRO A 24 16.20 -23.87 -0.01
N ASN A 25 16.65 -22.61 0.03
CA ASN A 25 15.78 -21.45 -0.17
C ASN A 25 14.94 -21.64 -1.44
N PRO A 26 13.62 -21.38 -1.39
CA PRO A 26 12.73 -21.72 -2.49
C PRO A 26 13.00 -20.86 -3.73
N VAL A 27 13.20 -21.52 -4.87
CA VAL A 27 13.37 -20.88 -6.18
C VAL A 27 12.08 -21.01 -6.97
N ILE A 28 11.62 -19.92 -7.56
CA ILE A 28 10.38 -19.84 -8.33
C ILE A 28 10.68 -19.22 -9.71
N ASP A 29 10.04 -19.76 -10.75
CA ASP A 29 10.03 -19.19 -12.10
C ASP A 29 9.00 -18.07 -12.17
N ILE A 30 9.41 -16.91 -12.70
CA ILE A 30 8.56 -15.73 -12.88
C ILE A 30 8.84 -15.07 -14.23
N THR A 31 8.01 -14.12 -14.63
CA THR A 31 8.29 -13.26 -15.77
C THR A 31 9.62 -12.52 -15.57
N GLY A 32 10.54 -12.72 -16.50
CA GLY A 32 11.91 -12.17 -16.44
C GLY A 32 12.97 -13.20 -16.08
N GLY A 33 12.67 -14.27 -15.28
CA GLY A 33 13.67 -15.28 -14.92
C GLY A 33 13.31 -16.08 -13.69
N LYS A 34 14.33 -16.52 -12.95
CA LYS A 34 14.15 -17.24 -11.67
C LYS A 34 14.46 -16.33 -10.51
N VAL A 35 13.70 -16.50 -9.43
CA VAL A 35 13.89 -15.75 -8.18
C VAL A 35 14.01 -16.73 -7.01
N GLN A 36 14.95 -16.46 -6.11
CA GLN A 36 15.15 -17.22 -4.87
C GLN A 36 14.78 -16.33 -3.66
N GLY A 37 13.81 -16.78 -2.86
CA GLY A 37 13.44 -16.13 -1.61
C GLY A 37 14.31 -16.55 -0.43
N ILE A 38 14.05 -15.96 0.71
CA ILE A 38 14.66 -16.31 1.99
C ILE A 38 13.57 -16.65 3.01
N PHE A 39 13.93 -17.45 4.01
CA PHE A 39 13.04 -17.67 5.15
C PHE A 39 13.01 -16.38 6.00
N SER A 40 11.79 -15.98 6.40
CA SER A 40 11.60 -14.91 7.39
C SER A 40 12.09 -15.38 8.78
N GLU A 41 12.32 -14.43 9.68
CA GLU A 41 12.53 -14.71 11.10
C GLU A 41 11.31 -15.39 11.73
N THR A 42 10.13 -15.20 11.17
CA THR A 42 8.90 -15.86 11.57
C THR A 42 8.85 -17.28 10.98
N PRO A 43 8.88 -18.34 11.79
CA PRO A 43 8.86 -19.73 11.30
C PRO A 43 7.65 -20.00 10.39
N GLY A 44 7.89 -20.67 9.26
CA GLY A 44 6.87 -21.04 8.30
C GLY A 44 6.47 -19.93 7.32
N VAL A 45 7.28 -18.88 7.20
CA VAL A 45 7.11 -17.80 6.22
C VAL A 45 8.35 -17.69 5.33
N VAL A 46 8.14 -17.46 4.06
CA VAL A 46 9.18 -17.13 3.07
C VAL A 46 8.89 -15.75 2.51
N VAL A 47 9.93 -14.94 2.35
CA VAL A 47 9.87 -13.62 1.75
C VAL A 47 10.77 -13.54 0.53
N TYR A 48 10.28 -12.83 -0.49
CA TYR A 48 11.02 -12.43 -1.68
C TYR A 48 11.02 -10.90 -1.71
N LYS A 49 12.20 -10.30 -1.63
CA LYS A 49 12.39 -8.85 -1.57
C LYS A 49 12.98 -8.34 -2.87
N GLY A 50 12.53 -7.17 -3.34
CA GLY A 50 13.15 -6.47 -4.47
C GLY A 50 12.99 -7.20 -5.81
N ILE A 51 11.82 -7.77 -6.10
CA ILE A 51 11.53 -8.34 -7.43
C ILE A 51 11.15 -7.21 -8.39
N PRO A 52 11.86 -7.03 -9.53
CA PRO A 52 11.46 -6.05 -10.52
C PRO A 52 10.17 -6.49 -11.23
N TYR A 53 9.17 -5.60 -11.31
CA TYR A 53 7.93 -5.86 -12.04
C TYR A 53 7.81 -5.11 -13.37
N ALA A 54 8.76 -4.22 -13.64
CA ALA A 54 8.91 -3.49 -14.89
C ALA A 54 10.38 -3.17 -15.15
N ALA A 55 10.70 -2.72 -16.37
CA ALA A 55 12.03 -2.18 -16.69
C ALA A 55 12.26 -0.86 -15.93
N PRO A 56 13.50 -0.53 -15.55
CA PRO A 56 13.85 0.74 -14.94
C PRO A 56 13.34 1.94 -15.75
N PRO A 57 12.53 2.85 -15.17
CA PRO A 57 11.98 4.00 -15.91
C PRO A 57 12.96 5.18 -15.96
N ILE A 58 14.18 4.92 -16.41
CA ILE A 58 15.32 5.87 -16.48
C ILE A 58 15.55 6.41 -17.87
N GLY A 59 16.20 7.55 -18.00
CA GLY A 59 16.60 8.14 -19.27
C GLY A 59 15.40 8.36 -20.21
N GLU A 60 15.42 7.73 -21.38
CA GLU A 60 14.34 7.80 -22.36
C GLU A 60 12.99 7.19 -21.87
N LEU A 61 13.03 6.38 -20.84
CA LEU A 61 11.82 5.79 -20.22
C LEU A 61 11.24 6.65 -19.10
N ARG A 62 11.93 7.72 -18.68
CA ARG A 62 11.36 8.71 -17.78
C ARG A 62 10.08 9.30 -18.39
N TRP A 63 9.01 9.36 -17.61
CA TRP A 63 7.68 9.81 -18.05
C TRP A 63 7.10 9.00 -19.24
N LYS A 64 7.38 7.70 -19.26
CA LYS A 64 6.68 6.73 -20.13
C LYS A 64 5.95 5.69 -19.28
N ALA A 65 4.97 5.04 -19.88
CA ALA A 65 4.32 3.88 -19.27
C ALA A 65 5.37 2.82 -18.92
N PRO A 66 5.19 2.06 -17.79
CA PRO A 66 6.14 1.02 -17.41
C PRO A 66 6.29 -0.02 -18.52
N GLN A 67 7.54 -0.35 -18.83
CA GLN A 67 7.89 -1.30 -19.88
C GLN A 67 8.04 -2.72 -19.31
N PRO A 68 7.99 -3.77 -20.14
CA PRO A 68 8.21 -5.14 -19.72
C PRO A 68 9.52 -5.30 -18.94
N VAL A 69 9.53 -6.20 -17.97
CA VAL A 69 10.73 -6.56 -17.19
C VAL A 69 11.87 -6.95 -18.14
N VAL A 70 13.08 -6.49 -17.84
CA VAL A 70 14.30 -6.92 -18.54
C VAL A 70 14.65 -8.34 -18.08
N PRO A 71 14.69 -9.34 -18.98
CA PRO A 71 14.98 -10.72 -18.59
C PRO A 71 16.39 -10.90 -18.04
N TRP A 72 16.56 -11.89 -17.15
CA TRP A 72 17.85 -12.31 -16.62
C TRP A 72 18.01 -13.84 -16.67
N ASP A 73 19.27 -14.30 -16.86
CA ASP A 73 19.59 -15.73 -17.06
C ASP A 73 20.00 -16.45 -15.75
N THR A 74 20.38 -15.68 -14.73
CA THR A 74 20.80 -16.23 -13.43
C THR A 74 19.60 -16.30 -12.47
N VAL A 75 19.78 -16.91 -11.30
CA VAL A 75 18.77 -16.83 -10.24
C VAL A 75 18.95 -15.49 -9.50
N LEU A 76 17.92 -14.65 -9.52
CA LEU A 76 17.87 -13.42 -8.73
C LEU A 76 17.70 -13.80 -7.25
N ILE A 77 18.65 -13.41 -6.41
CA ILE A 77 18.55 -13.61 -4.96
C ILE A 77 17.73 -12.45 -4.39
N ALA A 78 16.50 -12.75 -4.00
CA ALA A 78 15.52 -11.77 -3.50
C ALA A 78 15.58 -11.67 -1.96
N ASP A 79 16.73 -11.28 -1.44
CA ASP A 79 17.05 -11.19 0.01
C ASP A 79 17.12 -9.76 0.52
N HIS A 80 17.10 -8.75 -0.36
CA HIS A 80 17.12 -7.33 -0.02
C HIS A 80 16.06 -6.56 -0.80
N PHE A 81 15.54 -5.50 -0.19
CA PHE A 81 14.59 -4.60 -0.84
C PHE A 81 15.26 -3.80 -1.96
N GLY A 82 14.51 -3.50 -3.02
CA GLY A 82 14.98 -2.62 -4.09
C GLY A 82 14.97 -1.15 -3.67
N PRO A 83 15.64 -0.27 -4.45
CA PRO A 83 15.61 1.17 -4.22
C PRO A 83 14.18 1.72 -4.22
N ILE A 84 13.99 2.84 -3.51
CA ILE A 84 12.72 3.57 -3.45
C ILE A 84 12.70 4.70 -4.48
N SER A 85 11.50 5.17 -4.84
CA SER A 85 11.35 6.35 -5.69
C SER A 85 11.98 7.57 -5.04
N PHE A 86 12.57 8.45 -5.84
CA PHE A 86 13.02 9.75 -5.34
C PHE A 86 11.88 10.50 -4.65
N GLN A 87 12.15 11.00 -3.45
CA GLN A 87 11.22 11.68 -2.57
C GLN A 87 11.96 12.65 -1.64
N PRO A 88 11.27 13.60 -0.97
CA PRO A 88 11.90 14.41 0.06
C PRO A 88 12.47 13.53 1.17
N PRO A 89 13.72 13.75 1.61
CA PRO A 89 14.34 12.91 2.63
C PRO A 89 13.63 13.07 3.98
N HIS A 90 13.47 11.96 4.70
CA HIS A 90 12.92 11.95 6.04
C HIS A 90 14.02 12.30 7.07
N VAL A 91 14.18 13.59 7.34
CA VAL A 91 15.20 14.10 8.27
C VAL A 91 14.58 14.29 9.65
N ALA A 92 15.15 13.64 10.67
CA ALA A 92 14.71 13.82 12.05
C ALA A 92 14.77 15.29 12.48
N GLY A 93 13.66 15.81 13.04
CA GLY A 93 13.55 17.21 13.47
C GLY A 93 13.31 18.22 12.33
N SER A 94 13.11 17.76 11.09
CA SER A 94 12.57 18.62 10.02
C SER A 94 11.06 18.87 10.23
N ASP A 95 10.51 19.86 9.50
CA ASP A 95 9.10 20.29 9.61
C ASP A 95 8.05 19.24 9.17
N SER A 96 8.39 17.95 9.23
CA SER A 96 7.45 16.84 8.96
C SER A 96 6.47 16.56 10.11
N VAL A 97 6.42 17.45 11.10
CA VAL A 97 5.43 17.41 12.17
C VAL A 97 4.08 17.86 11.62
N VAL A 98 3.15 16.93 11.55
CA VAL A 98 1.76 17.26 11.26
C VAL A 98 1.08 17.68 12.55
N ILE A 99 0.71 18.95 12.65
CA ILE A 99 -0.06 19.49 13.78
C ILE A 99 -1.49 18.98 13.63
N ASN A 100 -1.95 18.17 14.57
CA ASN A 100 -3.35 17.83 14.69
C ASN A 100 -3.94 18.43 15.97
N GLN A 101 -5.26 18.41 16.11
CA GLN A 101 -5.95 18.99 17.27
C GLN A 101 -5.65 18.29 18.62
N TYR A 102 -4.94 17.15 18.60
CA TYR A 102 -4.61 16.33 19.76
C TYR A 102 -3.10 16.32 20.08
N GLY A 103 -2.29 16.97 19.28
CA GLY A 103 -0.84 17.07 19.45
C GLY A 103 -0.09 16.86 18.14
N ASP A 104 1.20 17.11 18.18
CA ASP A 104 2.05 17.00 17.01
C ASP A 104 2.39 15.54 16.74
N VAL A 105 2.21 15.09 15.52
CA VAL A 105 2.66 13.78 15.05
C VAL A 105 3.97 13.96 14.30
N ASP A 106 5.04 13.45 14.86
CA ASP A 106 6.33 13.36 14.19
C ASP A 106 6.36 12.05 13.36
N TYR A 107 5.99 12.15 12.09
CA TYR A 107 5.93 11.01 11.18
C TYR A 107 7.32 10.39 10.93
N VAL A 108 8.41 11.17 10.98
CA VAL A 108 9.77 10.65 10.84
C VAL A 108 10.10 9.72 12.00
N LYS A 109 9.83 10.16 13.22
CA LYS A 109 10.02 9.31 14.40
C LYS A 109 9.10 8.09 14.38
N GLU A 110 7.86 8.28 13.90
CA GLU A 110 6.86 7.21 13.90
C GLU A 110 7.24 6.10 12.92
N PHE A 111 7.51 6.44 11.66
CA PHE A 111 7.61 5.46 10.59
C PHE A 111 9.00 5.37 9.92
N PHE A 112 9.82 6.42 9.99
CA PHE A 112 11.08 6.53 9.23
C PHE A 112 12.33 6.69 10.12
N SER A 113 12.26 6.30 11.39
CA SER A 113 13.36 6.48 12.35
C SER A 113 14.64 5.72 12.01
N GLU A 114 14.60 4.77 11.11
CA GLU A 114 15.75 4.00 10.63
C GLU A 114 16.50 4.69 9.48
N GLY A 115 16.00 5.84 9.02
CA GLY A 115 16.50 6.57 7.86
C GLY A 115 15.92 6.06 6.53
N ASP A 116 16.24 6.79 5.47
CA ASP A 116 15.76 6.46 4.14
C ASP A 116 16.61 5.38 3.47
N PRO A 117 16.00 4.42 2.78
CA PRO A 117 16.70 3.52 1.87
C PRO A 117 17.32 4.28 0.68
N GLU A 118 18.09 3.55 -0.14
CA GLU A 118 18.61 4.08 -1.41
C GLU A 118 17.46 4.56 -2.31
N MET A 119 17.59 5.80 -2.81
CA MET A 119 16.62 6.41 -3.72
C MET A 119 17.10 6.34 -5.17
N SER A 120 16.20 5.97 -6.08
CA SER A 120 16.51 5.87 -7.51
C SER A 120 15.26 6.07 -8.36
N GLU A 121 15.42 6.45 -9.63
CA GLU A 121 14.35 6.29 -10.61
C GLU A 121 14.12 4.81 -10.95
N ASP A 122 15.14 3.95 -10.81
CA ASP A 122 15.00 2.50 -10.86
C ASP A 122 14.39 2.01 -9.53
N CYS A 123 13.08 2.15 -9.41
CA CYS A 123 12.34 1.90 -8.17
C CYS A 123 11.16 0.93 -8.34
N LEU A 124 10.94 0.37 -9.53
CA LEU A 124 9.75 -0.44 -9.84
C LEU A 124 9.90 -1.88 -9.36
N TYR A 125 9.91 -2.04 -8.03
CA TYR A 125 10.10 -3.30 -7.32
C TYR A 125 8.90 -3.65 -6.47
N LEU A 126 8.68 -4.96 -6.26
CA LEU A 126 7.69 -5.50 -5.34
C LEU A 126 8.33 -6.53 -4.41
N ASN A 127 7.61 -6.81 -3.32
CA ASN A 127 8.02 -7.80 -2.32
C ASN A 127 6.86 -8.76 -2.07
N ILE A 128 7.15 -10.04 -1.75
CA ILE A 128 6.14 -11.08 -1.56
C ILE A 128 6.43 -11.84 -0.28
N TRP A 129 5.45 -11.93 0.62
CA TRP A 129 5.43 -12.84 1.77
C TRP A 129 4.42 -13.94 1.54
N LYS A 130 4.81 -15.18 1.78
CA LYS A 130 3.94 -16.33 1.61
C LYS A 130 4.16 -17.39 2.68
N PRO A 131 3.18 -18.27 2.97
CA PRO A 131 3.44 -19.50 3.73
C PRO A 131 4.56 -20.30 3.07
N ALA A 132 5.50 -20.83 3.86
CA ALA A 132 6.66 -21.56 3.33
C ALA A 132 6.23 -22.81 2.51
N GLU A 133 5.20 -23.50 2.97
CA GLU A 133 4.63 -24.68 2.32
C GLU A 133 3.78 -24.37 1.08
N ALA A 134 3.39 -23.12 0.87
CA ALA A 134 2.53 -22.75 -0.26
C ALA A 134 3.21 -23.03 -1.59
N LYS A 135 2.49 -23.66 -2.48
CA LYS A 135 2.96 -24.12 -3.79
C LYS A 135 1.93 -23.86 -4.88
N LYS A 136 2.38 -23.92 -6.11
CA LYS A 136 1.51 -23.79 -7.28
C LYS A 136 0.29 -24.71 -7.19
N GLY A 137 -0.89 -24.16 -7.31
CA GLY A 137 -2.18 -24.85 -7.24
C GLY A 137 -2.91 -24.72 -5.90
N ASP A 138 -2.31 -24.15 -4.86
CA ASP A 138 -2.95 -23.96 -3.55
C ASP A 138 -4.04 -22.87 -3.55
N MET A 139 -4.00 -21.96 -4.53
CA MET A 139 -5.02 -20.91 -4.74
C MET A 139 -5.28 -20.04 -3.50
N LEU A 140 -4.19 -19.64 -2.82
CA LEU A 140 -4.28 -18.79 -1.64
C LEU A 140 -4.73 -17.37 -2.01
N PRO A 141 -5.53 -16.69 -1.17
CA PRO A 141 -5.89 -15.30 -1.38
C PRO A 141 -4.64 -14.42 -1.38
N VAL A 142 -4.67 -13.38 -2.20
CA VAL A 142 -3.57 -12.43 -2.39
C VAL A 142 -4.00 -11.05 -1.95
N ALA A 143 -3.15 -10.36 -1.21
CA ALA A 143 -3.32 -8.97 -0.82
C ALA A 143 -2.22 -8.13 -1.48
N LEU A 144 -2.60 -7.13 -2.27
CA LEU A 144 -1.68 -6.19 -2.91
C LEU A 144 -1.78 -4.85 -2.18
N TRP A 145 -0.69 -4.48 -1.49
CA TRP A 145 -0.58 -3.26 -0.72
C TRP A 145 -0.01 -2.11 -1.54
N ILE A 146 -0.70 -0.96 -1.49
CA ILE A 146 -0.24 0.30 -2.06
C ILE A 146 -0.03 1.29 -0.91
N HIS A 147 1.21 1.74 -0.71
CA HIS A 147 1.57 2.67 0.36
C HIS A 147 1.01 4.08 0.16
N GLY A 148 0.90 4.82 1.25
CA GLY A 148 0.49 6.22 1.29
C GLY A 148 1.62 7.20 0.97
N GLY A 149 1.58 8.39 1.62
CA GLY A 149 2.60 9.42 1.48
C GLY A 149 2.27 10.51 0.47
N ALA A 150 0.98 10.85 0.30
CA ALA A 150 0.50 11.99 -0.51
C ALA A 150 0.99 11.97 -1.97
N PHE A 151 1.30 10.80 -2.54
CA PHE A 151 1.92 10.60 -3.86
C PHE A 151 3.31 11.23 -4.02
N ILE A 152 3.91 11.73 -2.96
CA ILE A 152 5.24 12.39 -2.97
C ILE A 152 6.28 11.67 -2.13
N ALA A 153 5.87 10.78 -1.23
CA ALA A 153 6.73 10.02 -0.33
C ALA A 153 6.18 8.60 -0.08
N GLY A 154 6.94 7.79 0.64
CA GLY A 154 6.58 6.43 1.02
C GLY A 154 7.21 5.34 0.15
N PHE A 155 7.14 4.11 0.64
CA PHE A 155 7.62 2.92 -0.07
C PHE A 155 6.99 1.64 0.49
N GLY A 156 7.05 0.56 -0.25
CA GLY A 156 6.32 -0.68 0.03
C GLY A 156 6.86 -1.54 1.19
N TYR A 157 7.90 -1.08 1.89
CA TYR A 157 8.53 -1.83 2.99
C TYR A 157 8.94 -0.93 4.17
N GLU A 158 8.14 0.13 4.41
CA GLU A 158 8.25 0.91 5.64
C GLU A 158 8.18 -0.02 6.86
N LYS A 159 8.77 0.38 7.99
CA LYS A 159 8.95 -0.54 9.13
C LYS A 159 7.65 -1.11 9.71
N GLU A 160 6.51 -0.46 9.50
CA GLU A 160 5.20 -0.96 9.86
C GLU A 160 4.65 -2.00 8.87
N PHE A 161 5.15 -2.06 7.62
CA PHE A 161 4.66 -3.00 6.63
C PHE A 161 5.41 -4.32 6.70
N ASP A 162 4.69 -5.41 6.94
CA ASP A 162 5.23 -6.76 7.00
C ASP A 162 4.16 -7.79 6.65
N GLY A 163 4.57 -8.84 5.96
CA GLY A 163 3.65 -9.89 5.51
C GLY A 163 3.56 -11.12 6.40
N ASP A 164 4.38 -11.22 7.44
CA ASP A 164 4.47 -12.42 8.26
C ASP A 164 3.13 -12.78 8.91
N ALA A 165 2.42 -11.78 9.43
CA ALA A 165 1.13 -11.97 10.08
C ALA A 165 0.05 -12.48 9.11
N TYR A 166 0.07 -12.03 7.86
CA TYR A 166 -0.83 -12.47 6.78
C TYR A 166 -0.45 -13.86 6.27
N ALA A 167 0.84 -14.11 6.04
CA ALA A 167 1.33 -15.42 5.61
C ALA A 167 0.98 -16.52 6.64
N LYS A 168 1.07 -16.24 7.93
CA LYS A 168 0.63 -17.16 9.01
C LYS A 168 -0.87 -17.46 8.96
N ARG A 169 -1.65 -16.63 8.31
CA ARG A 169 -3.10 -16.80 8.11
C ARG A 169 -3.45 -17.35 6.73
N GLY A 170 -2.45 -17.76 5.92
CA GLY A 170 -2.66 -18.29 4.58
C GLY A 170 -3.05 -17.24 3.54
N VAL A 171 -2.63 -15.99 3.72
CA VAL A 171 -2.77 -14.91 2.74
C VAL A 171 -1.38 -14.55 2.23
N ILE A 172 -1.21 -14.44 0.91
CA ILE A 172 0.02 -13.95 0.31
C ILE A 172 -0.05 -12.43 0.28
N LEU A 173 0.93 -11.74 0.90
CA LEU A 173 1.07 -10.29 0.81
C LEU A 173 2.05 -9.93 -0.31
N VAL A 174 1.64 -8.99 -1.15
CA VAL A 174 2.49 -8.31 -2.13
C VAL A 174 2.52 -6.82 -1.77
N THR A 175 3.70 -6.23 -1.60
CA THR A 175 3.86 -4.78 -1.44
C THR A 175 4.63 -4.21 -2.62
N ILE A 176 4.31 -3.00 -3.04
CA ILE A 176 4.88 -2.39 -4.24
C ILE A 176 5.47 -1.02 -3.98
N ASN A 177 6.54 -0.67 -4.70
CA ASN A 177 6.93 0.70 -4.93
C ASN A 177 6.32 1.18 -6.26
N TYR A 178 6.11 2.48 -6.40
CA TYR A 178 5.67 3.13 -7.65
C TYR A 178 6.29 4.52 -7.75
N ARG A 179 6.37 5.10 -8.94
CA ARG A 179 6.94 6.45 -9.14
C ARG A 179 6.11 7.50 -8.41
N LEU A 180 6.79 8.42 -7.75
CA LEU A 180 6.25 9.46 -6.90
C LEU A 180 6.52 10.86 -7.46
N GLY A 181 5.80 11.86 -6.94
CA GLY A 181 6.00 13.27 -7.25
C GLY A 181 6.04 13.55 -8.75
N ALA A 182 6.98 14.35 -9.18
CA ALA A 182 7.10 14.70 -10.60
C ALA A 182 7.42 13.49 -11.50
N PHE A 183 8.15 12.48 -11.01
CA PHE A 183 8.45 11.29 -11.79
C PHE A 183 7.20 10.44 -12.07
N GLY A 184 6.26 10.43 -11.13
CA GLY A 184 5.02 9.65 -11.23
C GLY A 184 3.83 10.41 -11.83
N PHE A 185 3.77 11.75 -11.65
CA PHE A 185 2.53 12.48 -11.86
C PHE A 185 2.66 13.83 -12.58
N LEU A 186 3.82 14.16 -13.16
CA LEU A 186 3.96 15.34 -14.00
C LEU A 186 3.25 15.12 -15.34
N ALA A 187 2.20 15.94 -15.63
CA ALA A 187 1.62 16.05 -16.95
C ALA A 187 2.18 17.29 -17.66
N HIS A 188 2.41 17.21 -18.95
CA HIS A 188 2.89 18.30 -19.79
C HIS A 188 2.45 18.10 -21.24
N PRO A 189 2.10 19.16 -22.01
CA PRO A 189 1.66 19.02 -23.40
C PRO A 189 2.66 18.29 -24.30
N GLU A 190 3.98 18.52 -24.12
CA GLU A 190 5.01 17.82 -24.91
C GLU A 190 5.09 16.34 -24.55
N LEU A 191 4.90 15.98 -23.26
CA LEU A 191 4.83 14.57 -22.84
C LEU A 191 3.59 13.89 -23.42
N SER A 192 2.45 14.58 -23.45
CA SER A 192 1.24 14.07 -24.08
C SER A 192 1.43 13.91 -25.60
N ALA A 193 2.11 14.85 -26.24
CA ALA A 193 2.35 14.80 -27.69
C ALA A 193 3.21 13.60 -28.12
N GLU A 194 4.13 13.12 -27.28
CA GLU A 194 4.92 11.91 -27.53
C GLU A 194 4.12 10.60 -27.40
N ASN A 195 3.05 10.62 -26.62
CA ASN A 195 2.25 9.44 -26.35
C ASN A 195 1.23 9.24 -27.47
N ALA A 196 1.11 8.00 -27.97
CA ALA A 196 0.16 7.68 -29.03
C ALA A 196 -1.31 7.98 -28.65
N ASP A 197 -1.61 7.96 -27.36
CA ASP A 197 -2.91 8.27 -26.81
C ASP A 197 -3.07 9.73 -26.39
N HIS A 198 -2.04 10.54 -26.56
CA HIS A 198 -1.96 11.95 -26.16
C HIS A 198 -2.22 12.17 -24.66
N LEU A 199 -1.64 11.34 -23.80
CA LEU A 199 -1.82 11.35 -22.35
C LEU A 199 -0.49 11.49 -21.61
N SER A 200 -0.53 12.14 -20.43
CA SER A 200 0.61 12.24 -19.53
C SER A 200 0.16 12.38 -18.07
N GLY A 201 1.07 12.23 -17.11
CA GLY A 201 0.84 12.50 -15.70
C GLY A 201 0.32 11.34 -14.86
N ASN A 202 -0.03 10.20 -15.45
CA ASN A 202 -0.54 9.04 -14.71
C ASN A 202 0.47 7.89 -14.61
N TYR A 203 1.79 8.19 -14.65
CA TYR A 203 2.83 7.15 -14.71
C TYR A 203 2.88 6.31 -13.44
N GLY A 204 2.77 6.94 -12.25
CA GLY A 204 2.71 6.22 -10.99
C GLY A 204 1.47 5.33 -10.86
N MET A 205 0.32 5.76 -11.41
CA MET A 205 -0.87 4.91 -11.47
C MET A 205 -0.69 3.75 -12.46
N LEU A 206 -0.04 3.98 -13.59
CA LEU A 206 0.32 2.93 -14.53
C LEU A 206 1.30 1.91 -13.92
N ASP A 207 2.20 2.36 -13.04
CA ASP A 207 3.09 1.46 -12.29
C ASP A 207 2.31 0.55 -11.37
N GLN A 208 1.31 1.07 -10.64
CA GLN A 208 0.42 0.30 -9.78
C GLN A 208 -0.39 -0.73 -10.58
N ILE A 209 -0.90 -0.33 -11.76
CA ILE A 209 -1.60 -1.23 -12.69
C ILE A 209 -0.65 -2.33 -13.19
N LYS A 210 0.59 -1.96 -13.55
CA LYS A 210 1.60 -2.92 -14.00
C LYS A 210 1.97 -3.91 -12.92
N ALA A 211 2.09 -3.46 -11.66
CA ALA A 211 2.34 -4.35 -10.53
C ALA A 211 1.17 -5.30 -10.25
N LEU A 212 -0.08 -4.84 -10.42
CA LEU A 212 -1.27 -5.69 -10.35
C LEU A 212 -1.26 -6.73 -11.49
N ASP A 213 -0.93 -6.33 -12.72
CA ASP A 213 -0.85 -7.23 -13.86
C ASP A 213 0.26 -8.26 -13.68
N TRP A 214 1.45 -7.82 -13.22
CA TRP A 214 2.55 -8.72 -12.88
C TRP A 214 2.14 -9.73 -11.79
N THR A 215 1.43 -9.26 -10.76
CA THR A 215 0.93 -10.12 -9.69
C THR A 215 -0.02 -11.18 -10.25
N ARG A 216 -1.00 -10.81 -11.06
CA ARG A 216 -1.92 -11.74 -11.72
C ARG A 216 -1.20 -12.79 -12.57
N GLU A 217 -0.15 -12.36 -13.29
CA GLU A 217 0.61 -13.22 -14.18
C GLU A 217 1.47 -14.25 -13.43
N ASN A 218 2.01 -13.90 -12.26
CA ASN A 218 3.07 -14.67 -11.60
C ASN A 218 2.65 -15.34 -10.30
N ILE A 219 1.63 -14.82 -9.59
CA ILE A 219 1.36 -15.20 -8.20
C ILE A 219 0.94 -16.67 -8.03
N ALA A 220 0.40 -17.29 -9.08
CA ALA A 220 0.10 -18.72 -9.07
C ALA A 220 1.34 -19.59 -8.84
N ASN A 221 2.53 -19.15 -9.26
CA ASN A 221 3.78 -19.87 -9.01
C ASN A 221 4.22 -19.78 -7.54
N PHE A 222 3.72 -18.77 -6.80
CA PHE A 222 3.91 -18.63 -5.35
C PHE A 222 2.82 -19.32 -4.52
N GLY A 223 1.82 -19.92 -5.18
CA GLY A 223 0.68 -20.57 -4.53
C GLY A 223 -0.56 -19.69 -4.40
N GLY A 224 -0.54 -18.48 -4.96
CA GLY A 224 -1.65 -17.54 -4.90
C GLY A 224 -2.70 -17.75 -6.00
N ASP A 225 -3.88 -17.22 -5.75
CA ASP A 225 -5.00 -17.18 -6.69
C ASP A 225 -4.99 -15.84 -7.45
N PRO A 226 -4.69 -15.83 -8.76
CA PRO A 226 -4.67 -14.63 -9.57
C PRO A 226 -6.06 -13.96 -9.72
N ASP A 227 -7.13 -14.68 -9.44
CA ASP A 227 -8.50 -14.17 -9.51
C ASP A 227 -9.05 -13.77 -8.12
N ASN A 228 -8.29 -13.98 -7.05
CA ASN A 228 -8.65 -13.60 -5.69
C ASN A 228 -7.67 -12.57 -5.10
N ILE A 229 -7.45 -11.46 -5.81
CA ILE A 229 -6.59 -10.37 -5.37
C ILE A 229 -7.43 -9.28 -4.69
N THR A 230 -7.10 -8.99 -3.43
CA THR A 230 -7.58 -7.82 -2.71
C THR A 230 -6.56 -6.69 -2.86
N VAL A 231 -6.94 -5.57 -3.46
CA VAL A 231 -6.09 -4.37 -3.47
C VAL A 231 -6.43 -3.53 -2.23
N PHE A 232 -5.41 -3.14 -1.47
CA PHE A 232 -5.61 -2.34 -0.27
C PHE A 232 -4.52 -1.29 -0.09
N GLY A 233 -4.86 -0.20 0.59
CA GLY A 233 -3.94 0.91 0.79
C GLY A 233 -4.47 1.89 1.83
N GLN A 234 -3.59 2.77 2.29
CA GLN A 234 -3.89 3.80 3.27
C GLN A 234 -3.54 5.18 2.71
N SER A 235 -4.29 6.24 3.07
CA SER A 235 -4.02 7.61 2.62
C SER A 235 -3.98 7.70 1.08
N ALA A 236 -2.93 8.25 0.49
CA ALA A 236 -2.73 8.26 -0.97
C ALA A 236 -2.78 6.85 -1.59
N GLY A 237 -2.36 5.80 -0.86
CA GLY A 237 -2.53 4.42 -1.28
C GLY A 237 -4.00 3.99 -1.35
N ALA A 238 -4.83 4.43 -0.41
CA ALA A 238 -6.28 4.20 -0.46
C ALA A 238 -6.95 5.02 -1.57
N MET A 239 -6.47 6.24 -1.84
CA MET A 239 -6.88 7.01 -3.01
C MET A 239 -6.49 6.30 -4.31
N SER A 240 -5.31 5.68 -4.36
CA SER A 240 -4.89 4.81 -5.46
C SER A 240 -5.85 3.63 -5.64
N VAL A 241 -6.27 2.96 -4.56
CA VAL A 241 -7.29 1.90 -4.62
C VAL A 241 -8.58 2.42 -5.25
N ARG A 242 -9.09 3.57 -4.81
CA ARG A 242 -10.28 4.22 -5.41
C ARG A 242 -10.10 4.48 -6.91
N ASN A 243 -8.95 5.02 -7.30
CA ASN A 243 -8.62 5.31 -8.70
C ASN A 243 -8.53 4.02 -9.53
N LEU A 244 -7.94 2.95 -8.98
CA LEU A 244 -7.91 1.65 -9.64
C LEU A 244 -9.31 1.08 -9.85
N LEU A 245 -10.26 1.28 -8.92
CA LEU A 245 -11.66 0.90 -9.12
C LEU A 245 -12.35 1.73 -10.22
N CYS A 246 -11.83 2.91 -10.53
CA CYS A 246 -12.31 3.82 -11.58
C CYS A 246 -11.48 3.74 -12.87
N SER A 247 -10.58 2.79 -12.99
CA SER A 247 -9.74 2.61 -14.18
C SER A 247 -10.31 1.56 -15.14
N PRO A 248 -10.46 1.88 -16.44
CA PRO A 248 -10.79 0.88 -17.45
C PRO A 248 -9.76 -0.26 -17.53
N LEU A 249 -8.50 0.04 -17.20
CA LEU A 249 -7.36 -0.89 -17.33
C LEU A 249 -7.35 -1.99 -16.24
N THR A 250 -8.11 -1.82 -15.16
CA THR A 250 -8.20 -2.79 -14.05
C THR A 250 -9.50 -3.58 -14.02
N LYS A 251 -10.38 -3.34 -15.00
CA LYS A 251 -11.67 -4.01 -15.08
C LYS A 251 -11.53 -5.54 -15.04
N GLY A 252 -12.18 -6.17 -14.05
CA GLY A 252 -12.15 -7.63 -13.86
C GLY A 252 -10.84 -8.18 -13.26
N LYS A 253 -9.92 -7.30 -12.78
CA LYS A 253 -8.63 -7.72 -12.21
C LYS A 253 -8.60 -7.67 -10.68
N ILE A 254 -9.53 -6.97 -10.05
CA ILE A 254 -9.61 -6.77 -8.59
C ILE A 254 -10.82 -7.53 -8.06
N ALA A 255 -10.59 -8.45 -7.12
CA ALA A 255 -11.65 -9.24 -6.51
C ALA A 255 -12.28 -8.55 -5.29
N LYS A 256 -11.53 -7.76 -4.54
CA LYS A 256 -11.95 -7.03 -3.34
C LYS A 256 -11.10 -5.77 -3.14
N ALA A 257 -11.61 -4.81 -2.39
CA ALA A 257 -10.88 -3.58 -2.08
C ALA A 257 -10.97 -3.21 -0.60
N ILE A 258 -9.85 -2.69 -0.02
CA ILE A 258 -9.84 -2.10 1.32
C ILE A 258 -9.29 -0.67 1.19
N ILE A 259 -10.05 0.32 1.65
CA ILE A 259 -9.78 1.75 1.52
C ILE A 259 -9.60 2.32 2.92
N GLN A 260 -8.34 2.56 3.33
CA GLN A 260 -8.00 3.01 4.69
C GLN A 260 -7.65 4.50 4.68
N SER A 261 -8.47 5.33 5.29
CA SER A 261 -8.23 6.79 5.34
C SER A 261 -7.97 7.43 3.96
N GLY A 262 -8.66 6.94 2.93
CA GLY A 262 -8.53 7.42 1.55
C GLY A 262 -9.54 8.51 1.17
N GLY A 263 -10.21 9.07 2.17
CA GLY A 263 -11.34 9.98 1.96
C GLY A 263 -12.60 9.27 1.46
N ALA A 264 -13.68 10.00 1.40
CA ALA A 264 -14.97 9.57 0.92
C ALA A 264 -15.55 10.64 -0.01
N ILE A 265 -16.76 10.45 -0.50
CA ILE A 265 -17.43 11.42 -1.38
C ILE A 265 -18.48 12.20 -0.60
N SER A 266 -18.59 13.50 -0.85
CA SER A 266 -19.64 14.35 -0.29
C SER A 266 -20.91 14.32 -1.13
N PRO A 267 -22.09 14.66 -0.55
CA PRO A 267 -23.34 14.74 -1.29
C PRO A 267 -23.34 15.74 -2.46
N ASP A 268 -22.48 16.75 -2.40
CA ASP A 268 -22.25 17.74 -3.48
C ASP A 268 -21.33 17.19 -4.60
N GLY A 269 -20.91 15.94 -4.51
CA GLY A 269 -20.00 15.28 -5.46
C GLY A 269 -18.53 15.60 -5.26
N ASN A 270 -18.21 16.47 -4.30
CA ASN A 270 -16.83 16.76 -3.95
C ASN A 270 -16.28 15.63 -3.07
N ASP A 271 -15.24 14.96 -3.51
CA ASP A 271 -14.58 13.88 -2.76
C ASP A 271 -13.39 14.38 -1.91
N GLY A 272 -13.30 15.73 -1.74
CA GLY A 272 -12.23 16.38 -0.98
C GLY A 272 -10.87 16.40 -1.68
N MET A 273 -10.74 15.62 -2.74
CA MET A 273 -9.54 15.47 -3.56
C MET A 273 -9.98 15.20 -5.01
N GLU A 274 -10.79 16.12 -5.56
CA GLU A 274 -11.29 15.98 -6.93
C GLU A 274 -10.11 15.83 -7.89
N ALA A 275 -10.07 14.72 -8.60
CA ALA A 275 -9.04 14.47 -9.59
C ALA A 275 -9.19 15.50 -10.72
N ALA A 276 -8.24 16.42 -10.83
CA ALA A 276 -8.24 17.42 -11.88
C ALA A 276 -8.10 16.76 -13.27
N SER A 277 -8.60 17.44 -14.29
CA SER A 277 -8.49 16.95 -15.67
C SER A 277 -7.03 16.98 -16.16
N LEU A 278 -6.72 16.14 -17.16
CA LEU A 278 -5.42 16.18 -17.85
C LEU A 278 -5.05 17.59 -18.30
N ALA A 279 -6.00 18.35 -18.89
CA ALA A 279 -5.73 19.69 -19.37
C ALA A 279 -5.31 20.66 -18.26
N GLN A 280 -5.89 20.54 -17.06
CA GLN A 280 -5.48 21.35 -15.89
C GLN A 280 -4.07 20.98 -15.44
N TYR A 281 -3.74 19.68 -15.41
CA TYR A 281 -2.39 19.20 -15.05
C TYR A 281 -1.34 19.54 -16.11
N GLU A 282 -1.67 19.49 -17.39
CA GLU A 282 -0.78 19.96 -18.47
C GLU A 282 -0.48 21.44 -18.34
N GLN A 283 -1.50 22.26 -18.03
CA GLN A 283 -1.29 23.69 -17.78
C GLN A 283 -0.40 23.93 -16.55
N LEU A 284 -0.57 23.14 -15.48
CA LEU A 284 0.31 23.21 -14.31
C LEU A 284 1.73 22.81 -14.70
N GLY A 285 1.92 21.70 -15.39
CA GLY A 285 3.24 21.24 -15.86
C GLY A 285 3.95 22.27 -16.75
N LYS A 286 3.21 22.91 -17.67
CA LYS A 286 3.72 24.01 -18.46
C LYS A 286 4.15 25.21 -17.61
N THR A 287 3.38 25.52 -16.55
CA THR A 287 3.75 26.59 -15.62
C THR A 287 5.01 26.24 -14.82
N LEU A 288 5.15 24.97 -14.38
CA LEU A 288 6.31 24.49 -13.64
C LEU A 288 7.58 24.48 -14.51
N MET A 289 7.50 23.97 -15.73
CA MET A 289 8.67 23.73 -16.60
C MET A 289 9.02 24.92 -17.50
N GLY A 290 8.10 25.89 -17.65
CA GLY A 290 8.32 27.05 -18.50
C GLY A 290 8.59 26.65 -19.97
N ASP A 291 9.62 27.27 -20.56
CA ASP A 291 10.03 27.02 -21.95
C ASP A 291 11.13 25.93 -22.08
N LEU A 292 11.28 25.06 -21.06
CA LEU A 292 12.24 23.94 -21.15
C LEU A 292 11.80 22.94 -22.21
N SER A 293 12.76 22.52 -23.05
CA SER A 293 12.51 21.42 -24.00
C SER A 293 12.36 20.10 -23.26
N LEU A 294 11.67 19.14 -23.85
CA LEU A 294 11.48 17.81 -23.27
C LEU A 294 12.82 17.10 -22.96
N ASP A 295 13.83 17.23 -23.85
CA ASP A 295 15.17 16.68 -23.59
C ASP A 295 15.80 17.31 -22.35
N LYS A 296 15.66 18.65 -22.18
CA LYS A 296 16.14 19.32 -20.95
C LYS A 296 15.39 18.83 -19.73
N MET A 297 14.06 18.75 -19.79
CA MET A 297 13.26 18.23 -18.67
C MET A 297 13.69 16.79 -18.29
N ARG A 298 13.90 15.91 -19.27
CA ARG A 298 14.39 14.55 -19.04
C ARG A 298 15.80 14.48 -18.46
N SER A 299 16.63 15.46 -18.73
CA SER A 299 18.01 15.53 -18.20
C SER A 299 18.09 16.13 -16.81
N MET A 300 16.99 16.70 -16.26
CA MET A 300 16.99 17.28 -14.92
C MET A 300 17.21 16.21 -13.84
N SER A 301 18.03 16.56 -12.85
CA SER A 301 18.18 15.78 -11.64
C SER A 301 16.92 15.88 -10.77
N TYR A 302 16.80 14.98 -9.79
CA TYR A 302 15.74 15.07 -8.77
C TYR A 302 15.78 16.44 -8.07
N GLN A 303 16.97 16.93 -7.70
CA GLN A 303 17.14 18.20 -7.01
C GLN A 303 16.65 19.38 -7.85
N GLU A 304 16.98 19.43 -9.14
CA GLU A 304 16.49 20.49 -10.06
C GLU A 304 14.96 20.46 -10.18
N LEU A 305 14.33 19.25 -10.24
CA LEU A 305 12.87 19.12 -10.26
C LEU A 305 12.25 19.61 -8.94
N GLN A 306 12.83 19.25 -7.80
CA GLN A 306 12.34 19.69 -6.48
C GLN A 306 12.47 21.21 -6.31
N GLU A 307 13.54 21.83 -6.78
CA GLU A 307 13.71 23.30 -6.75
C GLU A 307 12.59 24.01 -7.53
N VAL A 308 12.27 23.54 -8.75
CA VAL A 308 11.19 24.09 -9.56
C VAL A 308 9.85 23.96 -8.83
N ILE A 309 9.55 22.79 -8.31
CA ILE A 309 8.28 22.52 -7.58
C ILE A 309 8.19 23.36 -6.30
N GLY A 310 9.30 23.42 -5.54
CA GLY A 310 9.38 24.19 -4.30
C GLY A 310 9.22 25.71 -4.53
N HIS A 311 9.83 26.27 -5.56
CA HIS A 311 9.64 27.66 -5.94
C HIS A 311 8.19 27.97 -6.31
N TYR A 312 7.54 27.08 -7.07
CA TYR A 312 6.13 27.25 -7.40
C TYR A 312 5.25 27.20 -6.15
N ALA A 313 5.45 26.21 -5.29
CA ALA A 313 4.69 26.07 -4.06
C ALA A 313 4.83 27.31 -3.16
N ALA A 314 6.06 27.80 -2.97
CA ALA A 314 6.31 29.01 -2.18
C ALA A 314 5.67 30.25 -2.79
N ALA A 315 5.74 30.44 -4.10
CA ALA A 315 5.14 31.57 -4.80
C ALA A 315 3.60 31.60 -4.71
N ASN A 316 2.97 30.44 -4.49
CA ASN A 316 1.52 30.29 -4.37
C ASN A 316 1.05 30.08 -2.91
N ASN A 317 1.91 30.28 -1.92
CA ASN A 317 1.62 30.07 -0.49
C ASN A 317 1.09 28.67 -0.19
N MET A 318 1.59 27.66 -0.89
CA MET A 318 1.25 26.25 -0.67
C MET A 318 2.30 25.62 0.24
N PRO A 319 1.91 24.80 1.24
CA PRO A 319 2.89 24.09 2.08
C PRO A 319 3.72 23.09 1.25
N PHE A 320 3.10 22.49 0.25
CA PHE A 320 3.74 21.62 -0.76
C PHE A 320 2.81 21.52 -1.97
N LEU A 321 3.37 21.12 -3.11
CA LEU A 321 2.59 20.80 -4.30
C LEU A 321 2.43 19.30 -4.42
N MET A 322 1.20 18.82 -4.26
CA MET A 322 0.87 17.40 -4.48
C MET A 322 0.51 17.18 -5.94
N LEU A 323 1.41 16.52 -6.67
CA LEU A 323 1.09 15.97 -7.99
C LEU A 323 0.46 14.58 -7.78
N GLN A 324 -0.72 14.37 -8.38
CA GLN A 324 -1.53 13.16 -8.17
C GLN A 324 -2.15 12.70 -9.50
N PRO A 325 -2.80 11.51 -9.57
CA PRO A 325 -3.47 11.05 -10.78
C PRO A 325 -4.46 12.07 -11.33
N ASN A 326 -4.53 12.20 -12.66
CA ASN A 326 -5.46 13.08 -13.35
C ASN A 326 -6.52 12.28 -14.15
N VAL A 327 -7.68 12.89 -14.36
CA VAL A 327 -8.75 12.31 -15.19
C VAL A 327 -8.42 12.53 -16.65
N ASP A 328 -8.11 11.45 -17.35
CA ASP A 328 -7.76 11.43 -18.77
C ASP A 328 -8.71 10.58 -19.63
N GLY A 329 -9.70 9.90 -19.00
CA GLY A 329 -10.70 9.05 -19.66
C GLY A 329 -10.17 7.69 -20.14
N LYS A 330 -8.88 7.38 -19.94
CA LYS A 330 -8.25 6.13 -20.39
C LYS A 330 -7.52 5.37 -19.28
N VAL A 331 -6.70 6.05 -18.50
CA VAL A 331 -6.08 5.50 -17.29
C VAL A 331 -7.03 5.68 -16.11
N LEU A 332 -7.67 6.85 -16.01
CA LEU A 332 -8.66 7.16 -15.01
C LEU A 332 -9.92 7.76 -15.67
N GLU A 333 -11.05 7.04 -15.58
CA GLU A 333 -12.33 7.42 -16.19
C GLU A 333 -12.94 8.68 -15.55
N GLY A 334 -12.71 8.88 -14.24
CA GLY A 334 -13.28 9.97 -13.47
C GLY A 334 -13.05 9.83 -11.99
N GLY A 335 -13.51 10.80 -11.20
CA GLY A 335 -13.57 10.69 -9.75
C GLY A 335 -14.54 9.59 -9.30
N LEU A 336 -14.39 9.12 -8.05
CA LEU A 336 -15.15 7.99 -7.51
C LEU A 336 -16.68 8.20 -7.59
N ALA A 337 -17.16 9.40 -7.27
CA ALA A 337 -18.59 9.72 -7.35
C ALA A 337 -19.14 9.52 -8.76
N ALA A 338 -18.47 10.09 -9.76
CA ALA A 338 -18.89 9.97 -11.16
C ALA A 338 -18.83 8.52 -11.66
N CYS A 339 -17.83 7.75 -11.21
CA CYS A 339 -17.70 6.33 -11.56
C CYS A 339 -18.81 5.47 -10.92
N ILE A 340 -19.24 5.79 -9.69
CA ILE A 340 -20.37 5.11 -9.04
C ILE A 340 -21.67 5.44 -9.80
N ASP A 341 -21.89 6.71 -10.15
CA ASP A 341 -23.09 7.13 -10.87
C ASP A 341 -23.24 6.43 -12.22
N LYS A 342 -22.14 6.31 -12.95
CA LYS A 342 -22.08 5.60 -14.24
C LYS A 342 -22.12 4.08 -14.10
N ASP A 343 -22.20 3.54 -12.89
CA ASP A 343 -22.07 2.09 -12.60
C ASP A 343 -20.75 1.48 -13.11
N PHE A 344 -19.70 2.28 -13.07
CA PHE A 344 -18.38 1.89 -13.54
C PHE A 344 -17.58 1.12 -12.49
N VAL A 345 -17.77 1.46 -11.21
CA VAL A 345 -17.10 0.78 -10.09
C VAL A 345 -17.55 -0.68 -10.04
N PRO A 346 -16.61 -1.66 -10.00
CA PRO A 346 -16.98 -3.07 -10.02
C PRO A 346 -17.79 -3.47 -8.77
N HIS A 347 -18.74 -4.38 -8.96
CA HIS A 347 -19.59 -4.92 -7.89
C HIS A 347 -18.83 -5.97 -7.07
N ILE A 348 -17.82 -5.55 -6.34
CA ILE A 348 -16.96 -6.37 -5.47
C ILE A 348 -17.15 -6.01 -4.01
N PRO A 349 -16.79 -6.88 -3.05
CA PRO A 349 -16.73 -6.53 -1.64
C PRO A 349 -15.78 -5.36 -1.38
N ILE A 350 -16.23 -4.39 -0.58
CA ILE A 350 -15.44 -3.22 -0.17
C ILE A 350 -15.43 -3.14 1.36
N MET A 351 -14.25 -2.96 1.93
CA MET A 351 -14.04 -2.54 3.31
C MET A 351 -13.46 -1.13 3.28
N MET A 352 -13.92 -0.24 4.15
CA MET A 352 -13.39 1.13 4.22
C MET A 352 -13.46 1.67 5.64
N GLY A 353 -12.62 2.64 5.95
CA GLY A 353 -12.66 3.28 7.27
C GLY A 353 -11.60 4.35 7.43
N SER A 354 -11.56 4.91 8.63
CA SER A 354 -10.58 5.92 9.02
C SER A 354 -10.22 5.80 10.50
N THR A 355 -9.23 6.57 10.91
CA THR A 355 -8.92 6.73 12.34
C THR A 355 -9.82 7.79 12.98
N LEU A 356 -10.00 7.74 14.30
CA LEU A 356 -10.88 8.66 15.04
C LEU A 356 -10.40 10.11 14.93
N ASP A 357 -9.11 10.31 15.06
CA ASP A 357 -8.45 11.62 15.06
C ASP A 357 -7.76 11.91 13.73
N ASP A 358 -8.35 11.42 12.63
CA ASP A 358 -7.84 11.52 11.26
C ASP A 358 -7.83 12.97 10.73
N MET A 359 -7.20 13.18 9.58
CA MET A 359 -7.24 14.45 8.86
C MET A 359 -8.69 14.82 8.49
N ALA A 360 -8.99 16.11 8.41
CA ALA A 360 -10.37 16.58 8.23
C ALA A 360 -11.07 15.97 7.00
N PHE A 361 -10.36 15.77 5.90
CA PHE A 361 -10.91 15.25 4.64
C PHE A 361 -10.96 13.71 4.58
N THR A 362 -10.30 13.01 5.52
CA THR A 362 -10.31 11.54 5.61
C THR A 362 -11.09 11.02 6.80
N ARG A 363 -11.52 11.90 7.72
CA ARG A 363 -12.25 11.54 8.93
C ARG A 363 -13.62 10.97 8.64
N MET A 364 -14.03 10.01 9.48
CA MET A 364 -15.40 9.47 9.48
C MET A 364 -16.44 10.58 9.66
N GLY A 365 -17.53 10.52 8.89
CA GLY A 365 -18.61 11.49 8.94
C GLY A 365 -19.58 11.35 7.77
N GLU A 366 -20.32 12.45 7.46
CA GLU A 366 -21.31 12.48 6.40
C GLU A 366 -20.78 11.98 5.02
N PRO A 367 -19.54 12.31 4.59
CA PRO A 367 -19.00 11.77 3.33
C PRO A 367 -18.90 10.24 3.30
N TYR A 368 -18.51 9.60 4.42
CA TYR A 368 -18.48 8.15 4.52
C TYR A 368 -19.88 7.53 4.51
N ALA A 369 -20.84 8.15 5.22
CA ALA A 369 -22.24 7.72 5.20
C ALA A 369 -22.82 7.79 3.80
N TYR A 370 -22.53 8.86 3.07
CA TYR A 370 -22.98 9.04 1.69
C TYR A 370 -22.34 8.01 0.77
N LEU A 371 -21.03 7.81 0.83
CA LEU A 371 -20.35 6.78 0.03
C LEU A 371 -20.91 5.38 0.33
N ALA A 372 -21.11 5.04 1.61
CA ALA A 372 -21.70 3.76 1.99
C ALA A 372 -23.10 3.57 1.39
N SER A 373 -23.94 4.62 1.43
CA SER A 373 -25.29 4.57 0.84
C SER A 373 -25.23 4.37 -0.67
N ARG A 374 -24.32 5.07 -1.37
CA ARG A 374 -24.17 4.95 -2.83
C ARG A 374 -23.70 3.54 -3.24
N LEU A 375 -22.72 2.97 -2.53
CA LEU A 375 -22.26 1.60 -2.78
C LEU A 375 -23.38 0.57 -2.51
N ARG A 376 -24.15 0.75 -1.43
CA ARG A 376 -25.30 -0.10 -1.12
C ARG A 376 -26.38 -0.05 -2.20
N GLU A 377 -26.73 1.13 -2.71
CA GLU A 377 -27.69 1.30 -3.82
C GLU A 377 -27.27 0.53 -5.07
N LYS A 378 -25.96 0.34 -5.27
CA LYS A 378 -25.37 -0.50 -6.32
C LYS A 378 -25.24 -1.98 -5.93
N GLY A 379 -25.90 -2.40 -4.85
CA GLY A 379 -25.95 -3.80 -4.40
C GLY A 379 -24.75 -4.29 -3.61
N LYS A 380 -23.88 -3.37 -3.13
CA LYS A 380 -22.68 -3.69 -2.34
C LYS A 380 -22.59 -2.81 -1.09
N ALA A 381 -23.24 -3.24 -0.01
CA ALA A 381 -23.06 -2.62 1.29
C ALA A 381 -21.63 -2.85 1.76
N PRO A 382 -20.83 -1.80 2.04
CA PRO A 382 -19.47 -1.95 2.48
C PRO A 382 -19.39 -2.33 3.96
N TYR A 383 -18.28 -2.94 4.35
CA TYR A 383 -17.87 -3.02 5.75
C TYR A 383 -17.15 -1.73 6.13
N VAL A 384 -17.60 -1.06 7.20
CA VAL A 384 -17.04 0.23 7.61
C VAL A 384 -16.47 0.13 9.02
N TYR A 385 -15.27 0.70 9.24
CA TYR A 385 -14.64 0.75 10.55
C TYR A 385 -14.21 2.16 10.93
N GLU A 386 -14.09 2.39 12.23
CA GLU A 386 -13.38 3.52 12.82
C GLU A 386 -12.34 2.99 13.82
N PHE A 387 -11.05 3.26 13.54
CA PHE A 387 -9.98 2.93 14.46
C PHE A 387 -9.92 3.99 15.56
N ARG A 388 -10.18 3.59 16.79
CA ARG A 388 -10.38 4.51 17.92
C ARG A 388 -9.27 4.45 18.96
N ARG A 389 -8.34 3.51 18.84
CA ARG A 389 -7.21 3.37 19.75
C ARG A 389 -6.34 4.61 19.70
N ARG A 390 -6.43 5.46 20.70
CA ARG A 390 -5.51 6.58 20.91
C ARG A 390 -4.18 6.03 21.40
N LEU A 391 -3.12 6.19 20.60
CA LEU A 391 -1.83 5.61 20.89
C LEU A 391 -1.16 6.30 22.10
N PRO A 392 -0.55 5.53 23.04
CA PRO A 392 0.16 6.11 24.17
C PRO A 392 1.45 6.82 23.75
N GLY A 393 2.02 7.61 24.66
CA GLY A 393 3.34 8.22 24.50
C GLY A 393 3.31 9.74 24.51
N ASN A 394 2.79 10.40 23.46
CA ASN A 394 2.83 11.86 23.33
C ASN A 394 1.45 12.54 23.21
N GLY A 395 0.36 11.80 23.37
CA GLY A 395 -0.99 12.36 23.29
C GLY A 395 -1.51 12.66 21.88
N SER A 396 -0.84 12.15 20.84
CA SER A 396 -1.21 12.39 19.43
C SER A 396 -2.51 11.71 18.99
N GLY A 397 -3.17 10.96 19.86
CA GLY A 397 -4.48 10.37 19.58
C GLY A 397 -4.44 9.14 18.69
N ALA A 398 -5.58 8.86 18.05
CA ALA A 398 -5.71 7.89 16.95
C ALA A 398 -5.50 8.63 15.63
N PHE A 399 -4.26 9.10 15.42
CA PHE A 399 -3.88 9.95 14.30
C PHE A 399 -3.87 9.20 12.96
N HIS A 400 -3.86 9.94 11.87
CA HIS A 400 -3.76 9.40 10.51
C HIS A 400 -2.61 8.41 10.37
N SER A 401 -2.85 7.20 9.87
CA SER A 401 -1.91 6.07 9.73
C SER A 401 -1.62 5.27 11.02
N SER A 402 -2.16 5.67 12.18
CA SER A 402 -1.85 4.99 13.46
C SER A 402 -2.34 3.54 13.52
N GLU A 403 -3.33 3.17 12.72
CA GLU A 403 -3.85 1.81 12.62
C GLU A 403 -2.91 0.83 11.90
N LEU A 404 -1.92 1.34 11.16
CA LEU A 404 -1.03 0.50 10.34
C LEU A 404 -0.24 -0.52 11.17
N TRP A 405 0.24 -0.13 12.35
CA TRP A 405 0.89 -1.05 13.29
C TRP A 405 0.02 -2.26 13.64
N TYR A 406 -1.30 -2.06 13.69
CA TYR A 406 -2.27 -3.10 14.04
C TYR A 406 -2.66 -3.92 12.82
N VAL A 407 -2.87 -3.27 11.68
CA VAL A 407 -3.24 -3.93 10.42
C VAL A 407 -2.17 -4.92 9.96
N PHE A 408 -0.88 -4.57 10.14
CA PHE A 408 0.23 -5.44 9.73
C PHE A 408 0.76 -6.35 10.84
N GLY A 409 0.25 -6.22 12.07
CA GLY A 409 0.71 -7.04 13.19
C GLY A 409 2.11 -6.67 13.68
N THR A 410 2.53 -5.44 13.47
CA THR A 410 3.90 -4.93 13.73
C THR A 410 4.01 -4.02 14.95
N THR A 411 3.04 -4.09 15.87
CA THR A 411 2.99 -3.29 17.10
C THR A 411 4.31 -3.31 17.89
N LYS A 412 5.07 -4.41 17.85
CA LYS A 412 6.37 -4.53 18.53
C LYS A 412 7.48 -3.69 17.92
N ARG A 413 7.33 -3.22 16.68
CA ARG A 413 8.30 -2.33 16.01
C ARG A 413 8.01 -0.85 16.30
N CYS A 414 6.82 -0.57 16.86
CA CYS A 414 6.45 0.78 17.26
C CYS A 414 7.26 1.23 18.48
N TRP A 415 7.74 2.48 18.47
CA TRP A 415 8.48 3.05 19.60
C TRP A 415 7.60 3.33 20.82
N ARG A 416 6.28 3.33 20.64
CA ARG A 416 5.30 3.62 21.68
C ARG A 416 5.16 2.45 22.65
N PRO A 417 4.86 2.69 23.94
CA PRO A 417 4.69 1.62 24.93
C PRO A 417 3.35 0.90 24.73
N LEU A 418 3.23 0.16 23.63
CA LEU A 418 2.08 -0.69 23.35
C LEU A 418 2.15 -1.96 24.20
N GLY A 419 1.00 -2.40 24.75
CA GLY A 419 0.92 -3.54 25.67
C GLY A 419 0.12 -4.72 25.11
N GLU A 420 -0.22 -5.66 26.00
CA GLU A 420 -0.94 -6.89 25.62
C GLU A 420 -2.32 -6.61 24.99
N ALA A 421 -3.02 -5.56 25.46
CA ALA A 421 -4.30 -5.14 24.88
C ALA A 421 -4.12 -4.66 23.42
N ASP A 422 -3.04 -3.94 23.13
CA ASP A 422 -2.70 -3.51 21.76
C ASP A 422 -2.36 -4.70 20.86
N GLU A 423 -1.60 -5.66 21.36
CA GLU A 423 -1.31 -6.91 20.64
C GLU A 423 -2.61 -7.73 20.39
N ALA A 424 -3.55 -7.74 21.35
CA ALA A 424 -4.84 -8.42 21.18
C ALA A 424 -5.69 -7.72 20.09
N LEU A 425 -5.77 -6.38 20.12
CA LEU A 425 -6.43 -5.61 19.07
C LEU A 425 -5.79 -5.85 17.71
N SER A 426 -4.46 -5.82 17.63
CA SER A 426 -3.73 -6.09 16.38
C SER A 426 -4.04 -7.47 15.83
N ARG A 427 -4.00 -8.54 16.65
CA ARG A 427 -4.37 -9.90 16.22
C ARG A 427 -5.80 -9.93 15.67
N ARG A 428 -6.76 -9.30 16.35
CA ARG A 428 -8.15 -9.20 15.91
C ARG A 428 -8.28 -8.47 14.57
N MET A 429 -7.57 -7.37 14.37
CA MET A 429 -7.58 -6.62 13.12
C MET A 429 -6.98 -7.43 11.97
N VAL A 430 -5.82 -8.07 12.18
CA VAL A 430 -5.23 -8.95 11.15
C VAL A 430 -6.16 -10.11 10.80
N ASP A 431 -6.92 -10.64 11.76
CA ASP A 431 -7.91 -11.69 11.52
C ASP A 431 -9.07 -11.18 10.66
N TYR A 432 -9.64 -9.99 10.95
CA TYR A 432 -10.69 -9.37 10.14
C TYR A 432 -10.22 -9.11 8.70
N TRP A 433 -9.05 -8.49 8.54
CA TRP A 433 -8.47 -8.21 7.20
C TRP A 433 -8.22 -9.50 6.44
N SER A 434 -7.60 -10.50 7.08
CA SER A 434 -7.34 -11.80 6.46
C SER A 434 -8.62 -12.51 6.03
N ASN A 435 -9.66 -12.52 6.86
CA ASN A 435 -10.95 -13.12 6.51
C ASN A 435 -11.60 -12.40 5.34
N PHE A 436 -11.60 -11.06 5.35
CA PHE A 436 -12.10 -10.28 4.23
C PHE A 436 -11.32 -10.56 2.93
N MET A 437 -9.99 -10.64 2.99
CA MET A 437 -9.15 -11.01 1.84
C MET A 437 -9.45 -12.41 1.31
N LYS A 438 -9.81 -13.35 2.18
CA LYS A 438 -10.20 -14.71 1.80
C LYS A 438 -11.55 -14.76 1.09
N GLN A 439 -12.57 -14.18 1.71
CA GLN A 439 -13.97 -14.45 1.36
C GLN A 439 -14.84 -13.20 1.12
N GLY A 440 -14.31 -11.99 1.30
CA GLY A 440 -15.09 -10.73 1.17
C GLY A 440 -15.98 -10.41 2.37
N ASP A 441 -15.83 -11.17 3.44
CA ASP A 441 -16.52 -11.02 4.71
C ASP A 441 -15.44 -11.05 5.83
N PRO A 442 -15.34 -10.01 6.69
CA PRO A 442 -14.34 -9.96 7.76
C PRO A 442 -14.62 -10.93 8.91
N ASN A 443 -15.83 -11.44 9.03
CA ASN A 443 -16.26 -12.28 10.15
C ASN A 443 -15.56 -13.64 10.19
N GLY A 444 -15.41 -14.18 11.39
CA GLY A 444 -14.79 -15.49 11.60
C GLY A 444 -14.92 -15.95 13.06
N PRO A 445 -14.56 -17.22 13.34
CA PRO A 445 -14.66 -17.78 14.67
C PRO A 445 -13.91 -16.96 15.72
N GLY A 446 -14.57 -16.65 16.84
CA GLY A 446 -13.97 -15.93 17.96
C GLY A 446 -13.85 -14.41 17.77
N LEU A 447 -14.34 -13.86 16.65
CA LEU A 447 -14.40 -12.42 16.41
C LEU A 447 -15.80 -11.89 16.75
N PRO A 448 -15.90 -10.68 17.32
CA PRO A 448 -17.17 -9.94 17.35
C PRO A 448 -17.77 -9.79 15.97
N GLU A 449 -19.10 -9.87 15.87
CA GLU A 449 -19.78 -9.73 14.57
C GLU A 449 -19.59 -8.32 14.00
N TRP A 450 -19.09 -8.24 12.76
CA TRP A 450 -18.98 -7.01 11.98
C TRP A 450 -20.03 -7.02 10.88
N LYS A 451 -21.02 -6.15 10.98
CA LYS A 451 -22.11 -6.04 9.99
C LYS A 451 -21.71 -5.12 8.85
N ALA A 452 -22.12 -5.46 7.63
CA ALA A 452 -22.04 -4.52 6.54
C ALA A 452 -22.95 -3.32 6.78
N CYS A 453 -22.51 -2.11 6.42
CA CYS A 453 -23.28 -0.88 6.64
C CYS A 453 -24.53 -0.83 5.78
N THR A 454 -25.70 -1.07 6.37
CA THR A 454 -26.99 -1.06 5.70
C THR A 454 -27.82 0.19 5.96
N ASN A 455 -27.53 0.94 7.05
CA ASN A 455 -28.22 2.16 7.45
C ASN A 455 -27.24 3.27 7.83
N GLY A 456 -26.73 4.01 6.84
CA GLY A 456 -25.77 5.09 7.10
C GLY A 456 -24.49 4.56 7.74
N LEU A 457 -24.16 5.05 8.95
CA LEU A 457 -23.00 4.62 9.74
C LEU A 457 -23.40 3.90 11.05
N ASP A 458 -24.61 3.32 11.13
CA ASP A 458 -25.09 2.67 12.36
C ASP A 458 -24.34 1.35 12.67
N ASP A 459 -23.78 0.72 11.62
CA ASP A 459 -23.08 -0.57 11.73
C ASP A 459 -21.54 -0.40 11.60
N VAL A 460 -20.98 0.77 11.99
CA VAL A 460 -19.52 0.99 11.97
C VAL A 460 -18.85 0.17 13.04
N MET A 461 -17.88 -0.66 12.67
CA MET A 461 -17.04 -1.41 13.60
C MET A 461 -16.07 -0.45 14.30
N GLN A 462 -16.18 -0.38 15.62
CA GLN A 462 -15.28 0.41 16.45
C GLN A 462 -14.10 -0.46 16.88
N LEU A 463 -12.91 -0.11 16.40
CA LEU A 463 -11.67 -0.84 16.66
C LEU A 463 -10.88 -0.12 17.77
N ASP A 464 -10.98 -0.63 18.98
CA ASP A 464 -10.29 -0.13 20.18
C ASP A 464 -9.82 -1.28 21.05
N VAL A 465 -8.95 -0.98 22.02
CA VAL A 465 -8.57 -1.91 23.08
C VAL A 465 -9.76 -2.09 24.04
N GLU A 466 -9.91 -3.30 24.59
CA GLU A 466 -10.91 -3.65 25.60
C GLU A 466 -10.42 -3.34 27.01
#